data_b3debf9d321a4e600f6a03cf22f90309
#
_entry.id   b3debf9d321a4e600f6a03cf22f90309
#
_cell.length_a   1.000
_cell.length_b   1.000
_cell.length_c   1.000
_cell.angle_alpha   90.00
_cell.angle_beta   90.00
_cell.angle_gamma   90.00
#
_symmetry.space_group_name_H-M   'P 1'
#
loop_
_entity.id
_entity.type
_entity.pdbx_description
1 polymer ?
#
loop_
_entity_poly.entity_id
_entity_poly.type
_entity_poly.pdbx_seq_one_letter_code
_entity_poly.pdbx_strand_id
1 'polypeptide(L)'
;MNMTLTPRIIIVSVALMAALASALLSAAAEPASKIKVLLVTGDDVMPAHDWHQVSQALRETLVSSGKFEVRVCEESGVLDSAAALGRYDLVLLHMYNAKTPTLSAGAKENLANFVKDGKGMVISHLSSASFKEWDEFPKLCGRYWVMGKSGHGPRAVFKARITKTESPITQGLADFDADDELYAKLEGDAPITVLVEADSDWSKKTEPLAFTVEYGKGRVFHETFGHDAKALSNPTVQKLIQRGCEWAATGKVQ
;
A
#
# COMPACT_ATOMS: atom_id res chain seq x y z
N MET A 1 -39.30 -20.89 73.84
CA MET A 1 -38.20 -21.56 73.18
C MET A 1 -37.86 -20.75 71.90
N ASN A 2 -37.00 -19.75 72.04
CA ASN A 2 -36.70 -18.77 70.98
C ASN A 2 -35.44 -19.29 70.18
N MET A 3 -35.65 -19.60 68.91
CA MET A 3 -34.57 -19.88 67.99
C MET A 3 -34.15 -18.59 67.28
N THR A 4 -32.98 -18.07 67.61
CA THR A 4 -32.30 -16.99 66.92
C THR A 4 -31.62 -17.51 65.71
N LEU A 5 -32.08 -17.14 64.48
CA LEU A 5 -31.43 -17.39 63.21
C LEU A 5 -30.31 -16.37 62.98
N THR A 6 -29.09 -16.84 62.84
CA THR A 6 -27.88 -16.04 62.64
C THR A 6 -27.77 -15.59 61.17
N PRO A 7 -27.40 -14.32 60.92
CA PRO A 7 -27.26 -13.79 59.56
C PRO A 7 -25.81 -14.05 59.01
N ARG A 8 -25.53 -15.27 58.58
CA ARG A 8 -24.19 -15.60 58.02
C ARG A 8 -24.14 -15.95 56.54
N ILE A 9 -25.27 -15.93 55.82
CA ILE A 9 -25.36 -16.43 54.44
C ILE A 9 -25.38 -15.29 53.39
N ILE A 10 -25.61 -14.02 53.77
CA ILE A 10 -25.78 -12.92 52.80
C ILE A 10 -24.45 -12.30 52.33
N ILE A 11 -23.37 -12.43 53.10
CA ILE A 11 -22.07 -11.75 52.79
C ILE A 11 -21.26 -12.47 51.68
N VAL A 12 -21.45 -13.76 51.50
CA VAL A 12 -20.66 -14.54 50.51
C VAL A 12 -21.15 -14.31 49.08
N SER A 13 -22.46 -14.06 48.88
CA SER A 13 -23.04 -13.89 47.54
C SER A 13 -22.72 -12.52 46.90
N VAL A 14 -22.50 -11.47 47.69
CA VAL A 14 -22.19 -10.12 47.16
C VAL A 14 -20.74 -10.02 46.77
N ALA A 15 -19.82 -10.69 47.47
CA ALA A 15 -18.38 -10.71 47.12
C ALA A 15 -18.11 -11.46 45.81
N LEU A 16 -18.88 -12.53 45.50
CA LEU A 16 -18.70 -13.32 44.29
C LEU A 16 -19.20 -12.59 43.02
N MET A 17 -20.27 -11.78 43.13
CA MET A 17 -20.77 -10.98 42.02
C MET A 17 -19.88 -9.76 41.72
N ALA A 18 -19.22 -9.17 42.69
CA ALA A 18 -18.27 -8.09 42.51
C ALA A 18 -16.98 -8.58 41.83
N ALA A 19 -16.52 -9.81 42.08
CA ALA A 19 -15.36 -10.41 41.45
C ALA A 19 -15.62 -10.79 39.97
N LEU A 20 -16.84 -11.24 39.62
CA LEU A 20 -17.22 -11.47 38.22
C LEU A 20 -17.37 -10.18 37.39
N ALA A 21 -17.88 -9.12 37.99
CA ALA A 21 -18.00 -7.82 37.31
C ALA A 21 -16.63 -7.19 37.03
N SER A 22 -15.63 -7.39 37.90
CA SER A 22 -14.25 -6.90 37.69
C SER A 22 -13.50 -7.69 36.63
N ALA A 23 -13.82 -8.97 36.39
CA ALA A 23 -13.18 -9.79 35.34
C ALA A 23 -13.72 -9.47 33.94
N LEU A 24 -14.91 -8.90 33.82
CA LEU A 24 -15.51 -8.50 32.53
C LEU A 24 -15.05 -7.12 32.03
N LEU A 25 -14.41 -6.29 32.86
CA LEU A 25 -13.91 -4.98 32.47
C LEU A 25 -12.46 -4.97 31.97
N SER A 26 -11.77 -6.11 31.96
CA SER A 26 -10.33 -6.18 31.65
C SER A 26 -9.97 -6.81 30.30
N ALA A 27 -10.94 -6.90 29.38
CA ALA A 27 -10.63 -7.25 27.99
C ALA A 27 -10.78 -6.01 27.10
N ALA A 28 -10.10 -4.91 27.45
CA ALA A 28 -9.79 -3.90 26.46
C ALA A 28 -8.88 -4.60 25.44
N ALA A 29 -9.40 -4.89 24.23
CA ALA A 29 -8.59 -5.44 23.15
C ALA A 29 -7.36 -4.55 23.00
N GLU A 30 -6.17 -5.16 23.11
CA GLU A 30 -4.91 -4.47 22.78
C GLU A 30 -5.09 -3.79 21.43
N PRO A 31 -4.70 -2.52 21.27
CA PRO A 31 -4.85 -1.84 20.00
C PRO A 31 -4.08 -2.65 18.95
N ALA A 32 -4.76 -3.00 17.86
CA ALA A 32 -4.16 -3.76 16.78
C ALA A 32 -2.84 -3.09 16.37
N SER A 33 -1.76 -3.88 16.28
CA SER A 33 -0.46 -3.34 15.92
C SER A 33 -0.54 -2.71 14.53
N LYS A 34 -0.02 -1.49 14.39
CA LYS A 34 -0.02 -0.80 13.10
C LYS A 34 0.86 -1.53 12.08
N ILE A 35 0.45 -1.49 10.82
CA ILE A 35 1.24 -1.97 9.69
C ILE A 35 2.43 -1.05 9.52
N LYS A 36 3.65 -1.60 9.55
CA LYS A 36 4.89 -0.86 9.40
C LYS A 36 5.27 -0.73 7.94
N VAL A 37 5.26 0.50 7.44
CA VAL A 37 5.54 0.82 6.03
C VAL A 37 6.88 1.51 5.91
N LEU A 38 7.74 1.00 5.03
CA LEU A 38 8.92 1.70 4.53
C LEU A 38 8.55 2.36 3.20
N LEU A 39 8.37 3.68 3.19
CA LEU A 39 8.21 4.46 1.97
C LEU A 39 9.60 4.85 1.47
N VAL A 40 10.02 4.25 0.35
CA VAL A 40 11.29 4.59 -0.32
C VAL A 40 10.99 5.58 -1.42
N THR A 41 11.66 6.71 -1.38
CA THR A 41 11.50 7.83 -2.29
C THR A 41 12.86 8.42 -2.64
N GLY A 42 12.90 9.54 -3.35
CA GLY A 42 14.12 10.23 -3.75
C GLY A 42 13.98 10.87 -5.11
N ASP A 43 15.00 11.59 -5.53
CA ASP A 43 14.92 12.45 -6.68
C ASP A 43 15.78 11.98 -7.86
N ASP A 44 15.11 11.79 -9.01
CA ASP A 44 15.77 11.74 -10.31
C ASP A 44 15.02 12.57 -11.37
N VAL A 45 13.85 13.12 -11.06
CA VAL A 45 12.93 13.73 -12.06
C VAL A 45 12.40 15.11 -11.70
N MET A 46 12.99 15.75 -10.69
CA MET A 46 12.66 17.16 -10.42
C MET A 46 12.94 18.05 -11.64
N PRO A 47 12.12 19.06 -11.94
CA PRO A 47 10.89 19.44 -11.24
C PRO A 47 9.62 18.74 -11.78
N ALA A 48 9.72 17.80 -12.70
CA ALA A 48 8.54 17.16 -13.31
C ALA A 48 7.67 16.42 -12.27
N HIS A 49 8.31 15.74 -11.31
CA HIS A 49 7.63 15.11 -10.17
C HIS A 49 8.28 15.61 -8.88
N ASP A 50 7.54 16.35 -8.09
CA ASP A 50 8.00 16.81 -6.76
C ASP A 50 7.84 15.70 -5.73
N TRP A 51 8.85 14.85 -5.62
CA TRP A 51 8.86 13.72 -4.72
C TRP A 51 8.73 14.10 -3.23
N HIS A 52 9.12 15.32 -2.83
CA HIS A 52 8.94 15.79 -1.46
C HIS A 52 7.45 15.93 -1.13
N GLN A 53 6.70 16.65 -1.97
CA GLN A 53 5.26 16.83 -1.76
C GLN A 53 4.50 15.51 -1.89
N VAL A 54 4.87 14.67 -2.86
CA VAL A 54 4.19 13.40 -3.08
C VAL A 54 4.45 12.41 -1.95
N SER A 55 5.70 12.26 -1.49
CA SER A 55 6.00 11.36 -0.37
C SER A 55 5.33 11.81 0.93
N GLN A 56 5.23 13.12 1.17
CA GLN A 56 4.46 13.65 2.29
C GLN A 56 2.97 13.31 2.15
N ALA A 57 2.36 13.54 0.98
CA ALA A 57 0.96 13.23 0.72
C ALA A 57 0.64 11.73 0.88
N LEU A 58 1.50 10.85 0.39
CA LEU A 58 1.39 9.39 0.59
C LEU A 58 1.46 9.02 2.08
N ARG A 59 2.43 9.59 2.80
CA ARG A 59 2.56 9.37 4.23
C ARG A 59 1.32 9.82 4.99
N GLU A 60 0.82 11.02 4.72
CA GLU A 60 -0.38 11.58 5.35
C GLU A 60 -1.62 10.73 5.02
N THR A 61 -1.78 10.31 3.76
CA THR A 61 -2.84 9.40 3.33
C THR A 61 -2.86 8.12 4.17
N LEU A 62 -1.71 7.48 4.36
CA LEU A 62 -1.64 6.24 5.13
C LEU A 62 -1.88 6.48 6.63
N VAL A 63 -1.21 7.47 7.21
CA VAL A 63 -1.28 7.77 8.65
C VAL A 63 -2.68 8.19 9.07
N SER A 64 -3.41 8.94 8.22
CA SER A 64 -4.78 9.41 8.50
C SER A 64 -5.78 8.27 8.74
N SER A 65 -5.53 7.08 8.19
CA SER A 65 -6.37 5.91 8.43
C SER A 65 -6.23 5.32 9.84
N GLY A 66 -5.20 5.71 10.60
CA GLY A 66 -4.88 5.15 11.91
C GLY A 66 -4.22 3.77 11.89
N LYS A 67 -4.19 3.09 10.74
CA LYS A 67 -3.73 1.71 10.58
C LYS A 67 -2.22 1.56 10.35
N PHE A 68 -1.52 2.63 9.93
CA PHE A 68 -0.14 2.54 9.48
C PHE A 68 0.83 3.35 10.34
N GLU A 69 2.05 2.83 10.46
CA GLU A 69 3.24 3.53 10.90
C GLU A 69 4.18 3.63 9.70
N VAL A 70 4.46 4.87 9.23
CA VAL A 70 5.20 5.11 7.99
C VAL A 70 6.55 5.73 8.29
N ARG A 71 7.61 5.07 7.86
CA ARG A 71 8.98 5.61 7.81
C ARG A 71 9.28 5.97 6.36
N VAL A 72 9.65 7.24 6.13
CA VAL A 72 10.14 7.71 4.82
C VAL A 72 11.65 7.54 4.77
N CYS A 73 12.16 7.03 3.66
CA CYS A 73 13.56 6.91 3.35
C CYS A 73 13.81 7.49 1.96
N GLU A 74 14.66 8.51 1.88
CA GLU A 74 14.91 9.29 0.66
C GLU A 74 15.97 8.66 -0.24
N GLU A 75 16.43 7.45 0.09
CA GLU A 75 17.41 6.73 -0.69
C GLU A 75 17.15 5.23 -0.71
N SER A 76 17.42 4.61 -1.86
CA SER A 76 17.25 3.15 -2.03
C SER A 76 18.30 2.31 -1.28
N GLY A 77 19.37 2.91 -0.75
CA GLY A 77 20.41 2.20 0.00
C GLY A 77 19.91 1.46 1.25
N VAL A 78 18.76 1.83 1.80
CA VAL A 78 18.10 1.09 2.88
C VAL A 78 17.80 -0.36 2.49
N LEU A 79 17.61 -0.64 1.21
CA LEU A 79 17.33 -1.97 0.66
C LEU A 79 18.53 -2.92 0.73
N ASP A 80 19.75 -2.41 0.92
CA ASP A 80 20.95 -3.23 1.13
C ASP A 80 20.95 -4.00 2.44
N SER A 81 20.09 -3.65 3.38
CA SER A 81 20.00 -4.30 4.68
C SER A 81 18.75 -5.16 4.82
N ALA A 82 18.89 -6.48 4.67
CA ALA A 82 17.79 -7.42 4.94
C ALA A 82 17.25 -7.28 6.37
N ALA A 83 18.13 -7.00 7.35
CA ALA A 83 17.73 -6.78 8.74
C ALA A 83 16.90 -5.49 8.92
N ALA A 84 17.18 -4.44 8.16
CA ALA A 84 16.38 -3.23 8.15
C ALA A 84 15.00 -3.49 7.52
N LEU A 85 14.96 -4.14 6.36
CA LEU A 85 13.71 -4.53 5.68
C LEU A 85 12.83 -5.43 6.56
N GLY A 86 13.41 -6.37 7.26
CA GLY A 86 12.69 -7.30 8.14
C GLY A 86 11.86 -6.63 9.25
N ARG A 87 12.10 -5.35 9.53
CA ARG A 87 11.33 -4.55 10.51
C ARG A 87 9.98 -4.06 9.97
N TYR A 88 9.76 -4.15 8.66
CA TYR A 88 8.56 -3.64 7.98
C TYR A 88 7.68 -4.78 7.50
N ASP A 89 6.42 -4.45 7.27
CA ASP A 89 5.41 -5.35 6.70
C ASP A 89 5.18 -5.04 5.24
N LEU A 90 5.53 -3.82 4.82
CA LEU A 90 5.31 -3.28 3.49
C LEU A 90 6.46 -2.37 3.08
N VAL A 91 6.91 -2.52 1.83
CA VAL A 91 7.73 -1.52 1.12
C VAL A 91 6.84 -0.81 0.10
N LEU A 92 6.71 0.52 0.22
CA LEU A 92 6.06 1.36 -0.77
C LEU A 92 7.14 2.11 -1.54
N LEU A 93 7.19 1.91 -2.85
CA LEU A 93 8.12 2.60 -3.73
C LEU A 93 7.44 3.81 -4.38
N HIS A 94 7.99 4.99 -4.19
CA HIS A 94 7.65 6.20 -4.93
C HIS A 94 8.94 6.92 -5.31
N MET A 95 9.65 6.39 -6.28
CA MET A 95 10.93 6.90 -6.74
C MET A 95 11.18 6.56 -8.21
N TYR A 96 12.08 7.30 -8.81
CA TYR A 96 12.63 7.01 -10.13
C TYR A 96 14.15 7.19 -10.09
N ASN A 97 14.89 6.11 -10.18
CA ASN A 97 16.35 6.13 -10.05
C ASN A 97 17.08 6.12 -11.39
N ALA A 98 16.71 7.02 -12.31
CA ALA A 98 17.32 7.09 -13.63
C ALA A 98 18.75 7.63 -13.63
N LYS A 99 19.08 8.49 -12.67
CA LYS A 99 20.37 9.19 -12.54
C LYS A 99 21.24 8.64 -11.42
N THR A 100 20.63 8.03 -10.42
CA THR A 100 21.33 7.42 -9.28
C THR A 100 21.87 6.05 -9.68
N PRO A 101 22.92 5.53 -9.02
CA PRO A 101 23.35 4.16 -9.22
C PRO A 101 22.18 3.20 -9.05
N THR A 102 22.13 2.20 -9.93
CA THR A 102 21.16 1.11 -9.80
C THR A 102 21.33 0.42 -8.46
N LEU A 103 20.28 -0.29 -8.02
CA LEU A 103 20.36 -1.08 -6.78
C LEU A 103 21.57 -2.04 -6.85
N SER A 104 22.25 -2.19 -5.73
CA SER A 104 23.24 -3.25 -5.57
C SER A 104 22.62 -4.63 -5.80
N ALA A 105 23.43 -5.63 -6.09
CA ALA A 105 22.97 -7.02 -6.19
C ALA A 105 22.29 -7.46 -4.88
N GLY A 106 22.84 -7.08 -3.72
CA GLY A 106 22.26 -7.38 -2.42
C GLY A 106 20.91 -6.71 -2.20
N ALA A 107 20.75 -5.44 -2.58
CA ALA A 107 19.47 -4.73 -2.48
C ALA A 107 18.39 -5.36 -3.36
N LYS A 108 18.73 -5.75 -4.59
CA LYS A 108 17.84 -6.47 -5.51
C LYS A 108 17.37 -7.79 -4.91
N GLU A 109 18.30 -8.58 -4.40
CA GLU A 109 18.02 -9.86 -3.76
C GLU A 109 17.16 -9.69 -2.50
N ASN A 110 17.53 -8.76 -1.63
CA ASN A 110 16.80 -8.48 -0.39
C ASN A 110 15.36 -8.06 -0.65
N LEU A 111 15.11 -7.16 -1.61
CA LEU A 111 13.76 -6.71 -1.94
C LEU A 111 12.94 -7.84 -2.58
N ALA A 112 13.53 -8.59 -3.52
CA ALA A 112 12.85 -9.74 -4.11
C ALA A 112 12.48 -10.80 -3.07
N ASN A 113 13.42 -11.15 -2.17
CA ASN A 113 13.17 -12.12 -1.10
C ASN A 113 12.15 -11.60 -0.07
N PHE A 114 12.20 -10.30 0.28
CA PHE A 114 11.22 -9.68 1.16
C PHE A 114 9.77 -9.95 0.68
N VAL A 115 9.51 -9.70 -0.61
CA VAL A 115 8.19 -9.95 -1.18
C VAL A 115 7.94 -11.45 -1.32
N LYS A 116 8.88 -12.21 -1.88
CA LYS A 116 8.75 -13.65 -2.12
C LYS A 116 8.42 -14.44 -0.85
N ASP A 117 8.93 -14.01 0.30
CA ASP A 117 8.72 -14.66 1.59
C ASP A 117 7.39 -14.27 2.28
N GLY A 118 6.58 -13.40 1.66
CA GLY A 118 5.22 -13.14 2.09
C GLY A 118 4.91 -11.71 2.54
N LYS A 119 5.90 -10.81 2.48
CA LYS A 119 5.70 -9.39 2.77
C LYS A 119 5.05 -8.66 1.60
N GLY A 120 4.57 -7.43 1.85
CA GLY A 120 3.91 -6.61 0.85
C GLY A 120 4.83 -5.64 0.12
N MET A 121 4.49 -5.34 -1.12
CA MET A 121 5.09 -4.22 -1.87
C MET A 121 4.01 -3.39 -2.54
N VAL A 122 4.21 -2.08 -2.60
CA VAL A 122 3.39 -1.17 -3.40
C VAL A 122 4.29 -0.42 -4.36
N ILE A 123 3.85 -0.33 -5.60
CA ILE A 123 4.49 0.44 -6.68
C ILE A 123 3.55 1.58 -7.01
N SER A 124 4.02 2.80 -6.79
CA SER A 124 3.25 4.01 -6.98
C SER A 124 3.80 4.83 -8.15
N HIS A 125 2.93 5.11 -9.12
CA HIS A 125 3.15 6.02 -10.24
C HIS A 125 4.51 5.81 -10.95
N LEU A 126 5.40 6.82 -10.85
CA LEU A 126 6.71 6.82 -11.55
C LEU A 126 7.62 5.65 -11.15
N SER A 127 7.36 4.98 -10.05
CA SER A 127 8.16 3.82 -9.63
C SER A 127 8.08 2.66 -10.60
N SER A 128 7.05 2.62 -11.46
CA SER A 128 7.00 1.66 -12.57
C SER A 128 8.16 1.80 -13.55
N ALA A 129 8.84 2.95 -13.59
CA ALA A 129 9.99 3.22 -14.46
C ALA A 129 11.35 2.99 -13.78
N SER A 130 11.37 2.59 -12.49
CA SER A 130 12.59 2.42 -11.72
C SER A 130 13.36 1.14 -12.11
N PHE A 131 14.61 1.05 -11.65
CA PHE A 131 15.42 -0.15 -11.65
C PHE A 131 15.56 -0.83 -13.03
N LYS A 132 15.81 -0.05 -14.09
CA LYS A 132 15.85 -0.49 -15.49
C LYS A 132 16.80 -1.67 -15.76
N GLU A 133 17.84 -1.83 -14.94
CA GLU A 133 18.83 -2.89 -15.10
C GLU A 133 18.56 -4.11 -14.20
N TRP A 134 17.34 -4.25 -13.75
CA TRP A 134 16.94 -5.37 -12.91
C TRP A 134 15.82 -6.18 -13.57
N ASP A 135 16.18 -7.26 -14.24
CA ASP A 135 15.28 -8.11 -15.04
C ASP A 135 14.14 -8.75 -14.21
N GLU A 136 14.29 -8.86 -12.89
CA GLU A 136 13.23 -9.38 -12.02
C GLU A 136 12.18 -8.32 -11.66
N PHE A 137 12.53 -7.01 -11.75
CA PHE A 137 11.61 -5.94 -11.38
C PHE A 137 10.31 -5.92 -12.21
N PRO A 138 10.32 -6.16 -13.54
CA PRO A 138 9.10 -6.29 -14.33
C PRO A 138 8.12 -7.36 -13.81
N LYS A 139 8.61 -8.45 -13.23
CA LYS A 139 7.77 -9.50 -12.64
C LYS A 139 7.15 -9.05 -11.32
N LEU A 140 7.90 -8.32 -10.49
CA LEU A 140 7.41 -7.69 -9.27
C LEU A 140 6.41 -6.58 -9.60
N CYS A 141 6.74 -5.75 -10.58
CA CYS A 141 5.94 -4.60 -11.00
C CYS A 141 4.63 -5.00 -11.71
N GLY A 142 4.63 -6.14 -12.40
CA GLY A 142 3.53 -6.61 -13.21
C GLY A 142 3.40 -5.89 -14.54
N ARG A 143 3.40 -4.58 -14.52
CA ARG A 143 3.46 -3.68 -15.69
C ARG A 143 4.46 -2.58 -15.39
N TYR A 144 5.49 -2.43 -16.21
CA TYR A 144 6.56 -1.46 -16.01
C TYR A 144 6.69 -0.52 -17.21
N TRP A 145 7.28 0.62 -16.95
CA TRP A 145 7.48 1.64 -17.97
C TRP A 145 8.68 1.34 -18.83
N VAL A 146 8.47 1.20 -20.14
CA VAL A 146 9.53 1.03 -21.14
C VAL A 146 9.75 2.33 -21.87
N MET A 147 10.96 2.89 -21.75
CA MET A 147 11.33 4.13 -22.43
C MET A 147 11.16 4.02 -23.94
N GLY A 148 10.50 5.03 -24.53
CA GLY A 148 10.20 5.07 -25.96
C GLY A 148 8.96 4.26 -26.40
N LYS A 149 8.33 3.50 -25.49
CA LYS A 149 7.08 2.77 -25.75
C LYS A 149 5.97 3.21 -24.83
N SER A 150 6.19 3.16 -23.52
CA SER A 150 5.25 3.65 -22.52
C SER A 150 5.19 5.17 -22.53
N GLY A 151 4.07 5.72 -22.12
CA GLY A 151 3.84 7.15 -22.09
C GLY A 151 2.49 7.49 -21.48
N HIS A 152 2.12 8.75 -21.58
CA HIS A 152 0.83 9.28 -21.20
C HIS A 152 0.48 10.43 -22.13
N GLY A 153 -0.78 10.80 -22.18
CA GLY A 153 -1.23 12.07 -22.75
C GLY A 153 -0.90 13.24 -21.83
N PRO A 154 -1.30 14.47 -22.20
CA PRO A 154 -1.27 15.59 -21.26
C PRO A 154 -2.05 15.24 -19.99
N ARG A 155 -1.62 15.77 -18.84
CA ARG A 155 -2.43 15.70 -17.63
C ARG A 155 -3.84 16.21 -17.90
N ALA A 156 -4.83 15.45 -17.50
CA ALA A 156 -6.23 15.76 -17.71
C ALA A 156 -7.12 15.07 -16.68
N VAL A 157 -8.37 15.50 -16.60
CA VAL A 157 -9.40 14.75 -15.89
C VAL A 157 -9.89 13.61 -16.78
N PHE A 158 -9.84 12.40 -16.26
CA PHE A 158 -10.35 11.20 -16.94
C PHE A 158 -11.22 10.36 -16.00
N LYS A 159 -12.12 9.56 -16.58
CA LYS A 159 -12.96 8.64 -15.84
C LYS A 159 -12.18 7.35 -15.53
N ALA A 160 -11.87 7.14 -14.27
CA ALA A 160 -11.35 5.87 -13.77
C ALA A 160 -12.54 4.95 -13.40
N ARG A 161 -12.56 3.76 -13.96
CA ARG A 161 -13.63 2.77 -13.76
C ARG A 161 -13.14 1.66 -12.83
N ILE A 162 -13.97 1.34 -11.85
CA ILE A 162 -13.77 0.15 -11.02
C ILE A 162 -14.18 -1.08 -11.85
N THR A 163 -13.28 -2.04 -11.98
CA THR A 163 -13.58 -3.28 -12.73
C THR A 163 -14.61 -4.13 -11.99
N LYS A 164 -15.19 -5.11 -12.70
CA LYS A 164 -16.11 -6.09 -12.09
C LYS A 164 -15.38 -7.14 -11.24
N THR A 165 -14.06 -7.07 -11.13
CA THR A 165 -13.26 -7.99 -10.32
C THR A 165 -13.58 -7.79 -8.84
N GLU A 166 -14.02 -8.85 -8.17
CA GLU A 166 -14.23 -8.82 -6.73
C GLU A 166 -12.89 -8.68 -5.99
N SER A 167 -12.75 -7.61 -5.24
CA SER A 167 -11.54 -7.35 -4.45
C SER A 167 -11.88 -6.54 -3.20
N PRO A 168 -11.32 -6.87 -2.04
CA PRO A 168 -11.50 -6.07 -0.84
C PRO A 168 -10.91 -4.65 -0.99
N ILE A 169 -9.97 -4.44 -1.92
CA ILE A 169 -9.39 -3.13 -2.19
C ILE A 169 -10.44 -2.17 -2.77
N THR A 170 -11.25 -2.66 -3.70
CA THR A 170 -12.25 -1.85 -4.43
C THR A 170 -13.67 -2.00 -3.92
N GLN A 171 -13.92 -2.86 -2.95
CA GLN A 171 -15.26 -3.12 -2.41
C GLN A 171 -15.97 -1.81 -2.00
N GLY A 172 -17.14 -1.56 -2.59
CA GLY A 172 -17.96 -0.37 -2.30
C GLY A 172 -17.40 0.94 -2.86
N LEU A 173 -16.35 0.91 -3.67
CA LEU A 173 -15.93 2.06 -4.47
C LEU A 173 -16.76 2.14 -5.75
N ALA A 174 -16.97 3.36 -6.24
CA ALA A 174 -17.60 3.63 -7.52
C ALA A 174 -16.58 4.27 -8.48
N ASP A 175 -16.92 4.30 -9.77
CA ASP A 175 -16.16 5.04 -10.78
C ASP A 175 -15.99 6.50 -10.36
N PHE A 176 -14.82 7.06 -10.65
CA PHE A 176 -14.46 8.39 -10.21
C PHE A 176 -13.70 9.18 -11.30
N ASP A 177 -13.69 10.50 -11.16
CA ASP A 177 -12.86 11.35 -11.99
C ASP A 177 -11.51 11.56 -11.33
N ALA A 178 -10.43 11.27 -12.06
CA ALA A 178 -9.06 11.50 -11.64
C ALA A 178 -8.44 12.64 -12.46
N ASP A 179 -7.80 13.61 -11.79
CA ASP A 179 -7.01 14.68 -12.43
C ASP A 179 -5.53 14.28 -12.32
N ASP A 180 -5.03 13.56 -13.33
CA ASP A 180 -3.70 12.96 -13.27
C ASP A 180 -3.12 12.72 -14.68
N GLU A 181 -1.94 12.11 -14.76
CA GLU A 181 -1.36 11.53 -15.96
C GLU A 181 -1.88 10.09 -16.14
N LEU A 182 -2.60 9.83 -17.22
CA LEU A 182 -3.06 8.49 -17.53
C LEU A 182 -1.92 7.69 -18.17
N TYR A 183 -1.21 6.90 -17.36
CA TYR A 183 -0.15 6.02 -17.85
C TYR A 183 -0.69 4.96 -18.80
N ALA A 184 0.00 4.75 -19.90
CA ALA A 184 -0.44 3.86 -20.95
C ALA A 184 0.73 3.10 -21.57
N LYS A 185 0.43 1.95 -22.18
CA LYS A 185 1.40 1.06 -22.81
C LYS A 185 2.51 0.64 -21.84
N LEU A 186 2.18 0.46 -20.57
CA LEU A 186 3.08 -0.23 -19.65
C LEU A 186 3.23 -1.68 -20.12
N GLU A 187 4.44 -2.23 -20.09
CA GLU A 187 4.74 -3.57 -20.57
C GLU A 187 4.97 -4.56 -19.43
N GLY A 188 4.84 -5.84 -19.72
CA GLY A 188 5.09 -6.95 -18.81
C GLY A 188 4.10 -8.08 -19.04
N ASP A 189 4.57 -9.30 -18.83
CA ASP A 189 3.83 -10.55 -19.06
C ASP A 189 3.39 -11.26 -17.77
N ALA A 190 3.79 -10.73 -16.60
CA ALA A 190 3.33 -11.27 -15.33
C ALA A 190 1.79 -11.20 -15.23
N PRO A 191 1.12 -12.26 -14.71
CA PRO A 191 -0.31 -12.21 -14.46
C PRO A 191 -0.68 -11.07 -13.51
N ILE A 192 -1.65 -10.26 -13.91
CA ILE A 192 -2.17 -9.16 -13.06
C ILE A 192 -3.68 -9.31 -12.89
N THR A 193 -4.18 -8.87 -11.75
CA THR A 193 -5.61 -8.72 -11.50
C THR A 193 -5.96 -7.24 -11.53
N VAL A 194 -6.60 -6.80 -12.61
CA VAL A 194 -6.94 -5.38 -12.81
C VAL A 194 -8.12 -4.99 -11.94
N LEU A 195 -7.98 -3.92 -11.18
CA LEU A 195 -8.97 -3.39 -10.25
C LEU A 195 -9.56 -2.05 -10.69
N VAL A 196 -8.73 -1.21 -11.33
CA VAL A 196 -9.13 0.08 -11.90
C VAL A 196 -8.53 0.23 -13.28
N GLU A 197 -9.32 0.75 -14.21
CA GLU A 197 -8.92 0.98 -15.60
C GLU A 197 -9.48 2.30 -16.14
N ALA A 198 -8.90 2.82 -17.21
CA ALA A 198 -9.48 3.94 -17.97
C ALA A 198 -9.14 3.85 -19.45
N ASP A 199 -9.96 4.51 -20.27
CA ASP A 199 -9.70 4.64 -21.70
C ASP A 199 -8.73 5.79 -21.95
N SER A 200 -7.60 5.48 -22.56
CA SER A 200 -6.57 6.44 -22.87
C SER A 200 -6.74 7.02 -24.29
N ASP A 201 -6.92 8.33 -24.36
CA ASP A 201 -6.94 9.03 -25.65
C ASP A 201 -5.57 8.99 -26.35
N TRP A 202 -4.49 8.84 -25.60
CA TRP A 202 -3.16 8.76 -26.15
C TRP A 202 -2.84 7.39 -26.77
N SER A 203 -3.13 6.30 -26.04
CA SER A 203 -2.87 4.94 -26.54
C SER A 203 -4.01 4.39 -27.42
N LYS A 204 -5.21 4.99 -27.36
CA LYS A 204 -6.47 4.51 -27.96
C LYS A 204 -6.87 3.11 -27.44
N LYS A 205 -6.54 2.82 -26.18
CA LYS A 205 -6.84 1.56 -25.50
C LYS A 205 -7.32 1.83 -24.08
N THR A 206 -8.00 0.84 -23.52
CA THR A 206 -8.22 0.77 -22.08
C THR A 206 -6.93 0.33 -21.40
N GLU A 207 -6.46 1.10 -20.43
CA GLU A 207 -5.21 0.86 -19.71
C GLU A 207 -5.49 0.53 -18.24
N PRO A 208 -4.75 -0.41 -17.65
CA PRO A 208 -4.86 -0.72 -16.23
C PRO A 208 -4.21 0.38 -15.39
N LEU A 209 -4.94 0.91 -14.41
CA LEU A 209 -4.46 1.98 -13.54
C LEU A 209 -4.16 1.51 -12.12
N ALA A 210 -4.88 0.50 -11.64
CA ALA A 210 -4.56 -0.15 -10.37
C ALA A 210 -4.79 -1.65 -10.52
N PHE A 211 -3.85 -2.45 -10.02
CA PHE A 211 -3.89 -3.90 -10.15
C PHE A 211 -3.04 -4.58 -9.08
N THR A 212 -3.23 -5.87 -8.92
CA THR A 212 -2.44 -6.69 -8.00
C THR A 212 -1.62 -7.72 -8.76
N VAL A 213 -0.49 -8.09 -8.15
CA VAL A 213 0.43 -9.13 -8.61
C VAL A 213 0.72 -10.05 -7.44
N GLU A 214 0.77 -11.34 -7.68
CA GLU A 214 1.29 -12.31 -6.73
C GLU A 214 2.76 -12.60 -7.06
N TYR A 215 3.62 -12.54 -6.05
CA TYR A 215 5.04 -12.84 -6.21
C TYR A 215 5.55 -13.72 -5.07
N GLY A 216 5.77 -14.99 -5.36
CA GLY A 216 6.07 -15.99 -4.33
C GLY A 216 4.88 -16.14 -3.36
N LYS A 217 5.12 -15.87 -2.07
CA LYS A 217 4.08 -15.82 -1.03
C LYS A 217 3.58 -14.41 -0.76
N GLY A 218 4.22 -13.41 -1.34
CA GLY A 218 3.93 -11.99 -1.13
C GLY A 218 2.95 -11.43 -2.14
N ARG A 219 2.60 -10.19 -1.90
CA ARG A 219 1.56 -9.47 -2.65
C ARG A 219 2.08 -8.10 -3.06
N VAL A 220 1.83 -7.75 -4.30
CA VAL A 220 2.16 -6.42 -4.82
C VAL A 220 0.87 -5.73 -5.24
N PHE A 221 0.68 -4.51 -4.77
CA PHE A 221 -0.32 -3.60 -5.28
C PHE A 221 0.38 -2.54 -6.11
N HIS A 222 -0.04 -2.37 -7.35
CA HIS A 222 0.49 -1.34 -8.25
C HIS A 222 -0.62 -0.37 -8.62
N GLU A 223 -0.35 0.91 -8.49
CA GLU A 223 -1.24 1.98 -8.91
C GLU A 223 -0.46 3.07 -9.65
N THR A 224 -1.09 3.68 -10.65
CA THR A 224 -0.45 4.63 -11.54
C THR A 224 -0.83 6.08 -11.26
N PHE A 225 -1.57 6.34 -10.18
CA PHE A 225 -1.93 7.69 -9.74
C PHE A 225 -0.75 8.36 -9.01
N GLY A 226 -0.77 9.70 -8.93
CA GLY A 226 0.15 10.42 -8.06
C GLY A 226 1.26 11.18 -8.76
N HIS A 227 0.98 11.76 -9.93
CA HIS A 227 1.91 12.71 -10.56
C HIS A 227 2.31 13.83 -9.60
N ASP A 228 1.38 14.28 -8.76
CA ASP A 228 1.62 15.30 -7.73
C ASP A 228 0.70 15.10 -6.50
N ALA A 229 0.90 15.92 -5.48
CA ALA A 229 0.08 15.89 -4.27
C ALA A 229 -1.40 16.21 -4.54
N LYS A 230 -1.73 16.98 -5.60
CA LYS A 230 -3.11 17.28 -5.98
C LYS A 230 -3.80 16.02 -6.53
N ALA A 231 -3.14 15.24 -7.37
CA ALA A 231 -3.67 13.96 -7.85
C ALA A 231 -3.97 13.02 -6.67
N LEU A 232 -3.08 12.96 -5.69
CA LEU A 232 -3.25 12.17 -4.46
C LEU A 232 -4.31 12.72 -3.50
N SER A 233 -4.80 13.96 -3.69
CA SER A 233 -5.86 14.51 -2.84
C SER A 233 -7.26 13.96 -3.15
N ASN A 234 -7.43 13.19 -4.23
CA ASN A 234 -8.69 12.54 -4.57
C ASN A 234 -9.05 11.48 -3.50
N PRO A 235 -10.24 11.59 -2.85
CA PRO A 235 -10.61 10.69 -1.75
C PRO A 235 -10.67 9.22 -2.16
N THR A 236 -11.05 8.92 -3.41
CA THR A 236 -11.09 7.54 -3.92
C THR A 236 -9.69 7.00 -4.14
N VAL A 237 -8.77 7.81 -4.67
CA VAL A 237 -7.34 7.45 -4.80
C VAL A 237 -6.73 7.19 -3.43
N GLN A 238 -6.97 8.07 -2.46
CA GLN A 238 -6.49 7.86 -1.07
C GLN A 238 -7.00 6.54 -0.49
N LYS A 239 -8.30 6.24 -0.69
CA LYS A 239 -8.90 4.99 -0.24
C LYS A 239 -8.29 3.76 -0.92
N LEU A 240 -8.04 3.85 -2.22
CA LEU A 240 -7.35 2.79 -2.99
C LEU A 240 -5.95 2.53 -2.44
N ILE A 241 -5.17 3.57 -2.20
CA ILE A 241 -3.81 3.46 -1.67
C ILE A 241 -3.84 2.85 -0.26
N GLN A 242 -4.70 3.35 0.64
CA GLN A 242 -4.84 2.79 1.99
C GLN A 242 -5.16 1.30 1.95
N ARG A 243 -6.18 0.91 1.18
CA ARG A 243 -6.62 -0.48 1.09
C ARG A 243 -5.63 -1.36 0.34
N GLY A 244 -5.00 -0.84 -0.71
CA GLY A 244 -3.94 -1.54 -1.45
C GLY A 244 -2.74 -1.85 -0.58
N CYS A 245 -2.30 -0.88 0.24
CA CYS A 245 -1.24 -1.07 1.23
C CYS A 245 -1.62 -2.09 2.31
N GLU A 246 -2.84 -2.00 2.85
CA GLU A 246 -3.33 -2.95 3.85
C GLU A 246 -3.40 -4.37 3.28
N TRP A 247 -3.95 -4.53 2.08
CA TRP A 247 -4.04 -5.82 1.41
C TRP A 247 -2.66 -6.39 1.09
N ALA A 248 -1.74 -5.59 0.55
CA ALA A 248 -0.39 -6.04 0.24
C ALA A 248 0.32 -6.55 1.49
N ALA A 249 0.22 -5.83 2.61
CA ALA A 249 0.84 -6.21 3.87
C ALA A 249 0.20 -7.46 4.51
N THR A 250 -1.14 -7.58 4.48
CA THR A 250 -1.88 -8.54 5.34
C THR A 250 -2.66 -9.60 4.57
N GLY A 251 -2.91 -9.41 3.27
CA GLY A 251 -3.84 -10.20 2.46
C GLY A 251 -5.33 -9.86 2.71
N LYS A 252 -5.63 -8.86 3.52
CA LYS A 252 -6.99 -8.47 3.92
C LYS A 252 -7.16 -6.95 3.85
N VAL A 253 -8.41 -6.48 3.88
CA VAL A 253 -8.81 -5.08 4.12
C VAL A 253 -9.91 -5.11 5.16
N GLN A 254 -9.74 -4.31 6.21
CA GLN A 254 -10.67 -4.23 7.36
C GLN A 254 -11.37 -2.86 7.39
#